data_96e1d60a077388e1df9b9b6df77e3573
#
_entry.id   96e1d60a077388e1df9b9b6df77e3573
#
_cell.length_a   1.000
_cell.length_b   1.000
_cell.length_c   1.000
_cell.angle_alpha   90.00
_cell.angle_beta   90.00
_cell.angle_gamma   90.00
#
_symmetry.space_group_name_H-M   'P 1'
#
loop_
_entity.id
_entity.type
_entity.pdbx_description
1 polymer ?
#
loop_
_entity_poly.entity_id
_entity_poly.type
_entity_poly.pdbx_seq_one_letter_code
_entity_poly.pdbx_strand_id
1 'polypeptide(L)' 'MSNQNANIQDKKVVTLLVDNKPGVLQRVVGLISRRGFNIESLSVGPTENPALSHITIVAIADELAYVHLQ' A
#
# COMPACT_ATOMS: atom_id res chain seq x y z
N MET A 1 9.32 24.02 -6.90
CA MET A 1 9.29 23.69 -6.62
C MET A 1 9.29 23.08 -6.06
N SER A 2 8.80 22.99 -5.90
CA SER A 2 8.76 22.55 -5.32
C SER A 2 8.83 21.74 -4.87
N ASN A 3 8.58 21.44 -4.88
CA ASN A 3 8.53 20.71 -4.42
C ASN A 3 9.06 20.04 -3.75
N GLN A 4 9.21 20.53 -3.75
CA GLN A 4 9.90 20.15 -2.81
C GLN A 4 9.39 19.21 -1.89
N ASN A 5 8.32 19.20 -1.65
CA ASN A 5 7.61 18.25 -0.83
C ASN A 5 7.77 16.86 -1.35
N ALA A 6 7.96 16.74 -2.61
CA ALA A 6 8.22 15.45 -3.21
C ALA A 6 9.44 14.78 -2.64
N ASN A 7 10.33 15.56 -2.07
CA ASN A 7 11.54 14.99 -1.47
C ASN A 7 11.28 14.30 -0.16
N ILE A 8 10.17 14.64 0.50
CA ILE A 8 9.86 14.10 1.82
C ILE A 8 9.05 12.84 1.71
N GLN A 9 8.19 12.78 0.73
CA GLN A 9 7.28 11.67 0.57
C GLN A 9 7.57 10.92 -0.70
N ASP A 10 7.77 9.64 -0.56
CA ASP A 10 8.07 8.77 -1.68
C ASP A 10 6.83 7.93 -1.94
N LYS A 11 6.12 8.25 -3.01
CA LYS A 11 4.88 7.58 -3.35
C LYS A 11 5.16 6.32 -4.14
N LYS A 12 4.58 5.21 -3.71
CA LYS A 12 4.73 3.92 -4.36
C LYS A 12 3.36 3.40 -4.78
N VAL A 13 3.32 2.79 -5.94
CA VAL A 13 2.11 2.11 -6.41
C VAL A 13 2.42 0.62 -6.47
N VAL A 14 1.62 -0.16 -5.76
CA VAL A 14 1.82 -1.61 -5.69
C VAL A 14 0.57 -2.28 -6.18
N THR A 15 0.74 -3.24 -7.07
CA THR A 15 -0.36 -4.02 -7.62
C THR A 15 -0.14 -5.49 -7.28
N LEU A 16 -1.14 -6.12 -6.71
CA LEU A 16 -1.04 -7.50 -6.22
C LEU A 16 -2.22 -8.32 -6.69
N LEU A 17 -1.98 -9.60 -6.90
CA LEU A 17 -3.04 -10.60 -7.01
C LEU A 17 -3.07 -11.37 -5.71
N VAL A 18 -4.23 -11.45 -5.09
CA VAL A 18 -4.38 -12.12 -3.81
C VAL A 18 -5.60 -13.03 -3.84
N ASP A 19 -5.61 -13.99 -2.95
CA ASP A 19 -6.78 -14.85 -2.78
C ASP A 19 -7.98 -14.00 -2.37
N ASN A 20 -9.11 -14.27 -2.98
CA ASN A 20 -10.36 -13.59 -2.67
C ASN A 20 -10.99 -14.24 -1.45
N LYS A 21 -10.35 -14.10 -0.30
CA LYS A 21 -10.78 -14.71 0.96
C LYS A 21 -10.85 -13.66 2.05
N PRO A 22 -11.73 -13.85 3.04
CA PRO A 22 -11.82 -12.91 4.16
C PRO A 22 -10.48 -12.78 4.86
N GLY A 23 -10.15 -11.57 5.24
CA GLY A 23 -8.96 -11.28 6.01
C GLY A 23 -7.69 -11.06 5.20
N VAL A 24 -7.67 -11.45 3.92
CA VAL A 24 -6.47 -11.28 3.11
C VAL A 24 -6.16 -9.79 2.91
N LEU A 25 -7.17 -9.01 2.59
CA LEU A 25 -6.99 -7.57 2.39
C LEU A 25 -6.46 -6.90 3.65
N GLN A 26 -7.01 -7.26 4.80
CA GLN A 26 -6.58 -6.68 6.06
C GLN A 26 -5.14 -7.04 6.36
N ARG A 27 -4.72 -8.25 6.01
CA ARG A 27 -3.34 -8.67 6.21
C ARG A 27 -2.39 -7.88 5.35
N VAL A 28 -2.75 -7.66 4.09
CA VAL A 28 -1.91 -6.88 3.18
C VAL A 28 -1.77 -5.45 3.68
N VAL A 29 -2.88 -4.84 4.06
CA VAL A 29 -2.88 -3.47 4.59
C VAL A 29 -2.01 -3.40 5.85
N GLY A 30 -2.15 -4.39 6.73
CA GLY A 30 -1.36 -4.40 7.96
C GLY A 30 0.13 -4.52 7.71
N LEU A 31 0.52 -5.32 6.73
CA LEU A 31 1.94 -5.48 6.41
C LEU A 31 2.54 -4.17 5.90
N ILE A 32 1.81 -3.47 5.06
CA ILE A 32 2.30 -2.21 4.50
C ILE A 32 2.38 -1.15 5.59
N SER A 33 1.39 -1.09 6.46
CA SER A 33 1.38 -0.12 7.55
C SER A 33 2.53 -0.35 8.51
N ARG A 34 2.85 -1.62 8.79
CA ARG A 34 3.94 -1.93 9.70
C ARG A 34 5.30 -1.50 9.16
N ARG A 35 5.41 -1.38 7.85
CA ARG A 35 6.68 -0.99 7.24
C ARG A 35 6.85 0.51 7.18
N GLY A 36 5.92 1.26 7.76
CA GLY A 36 6.07 2.70 7.82
C GLY A 36 5.53 3.44 6.61
N PHE A 37 4.60 2.81 5.91
CA PHE A 37 3.94 3.46 4.78
C PHE A 37 2.53 3.83 5.18
N ASN A 38 2.12 5.03 4.77
CA ASN A 38 0.73 5.44 4.87
C ASN A 38 0.03 5.10 3.57
N ILE A 39 -1.12 4.46 3.66
CA ILE A 39 -1.88 4.10 2.47
C ILE A 39 -2.73 5.29 2.08
N GLU A 40 -2.47 5.82 0.89
CA GLU A 40 -3.21 6.96 0.38
C GLU A 40 -4.49 6.51 -0.31
N SER A 41 -4.42 5.42 -1.04
CA SER A 41 -5.61 4.89 -1.69
C SER A 41 -5.48 3.39 -1.84
N LEU A 42 -6.63 2.75 -1.96
CA LEU A 42 -6.72 1.31 -2.05
C LEU A 42 -7.89 0.98 -2.96
N SER A 43 -7.64 0.20 -3.99
CA SER A 43 -8.68 -0.29 -4.89
C SER A 43 -8.63 -1.79 -4.94
N VAL A 44 -9.80 -2.41 -4.96
CA VAL A 44 -9.92 -3.85 -5.09
C VAL A 44 -10.83 -4.11 -6.27
N GLY A 45 -10.40 -4.99 -7.15
CA GLY A 45 -11.19 -5.32 -8.32
C GLY A 45 -11.19 -6.80 -8.60
N PRO A 46 -12.17 -7.26 -9.38
CA PRO A 46 -12.23 -8.65 -9.78
C PRO A 46 -11.19 -8.96 -10.85
N THR A 47 -10.90 -10.24 -11.00
CA THR A 47 -10.06 -10.73 -12.09
C THR A 47 -10.89 -11.72 -12.89
N GLU A 48 -10.29 -12.28 -13.93
CA GLU A 48 -10.94 -13.33 -14.69
C GLU A 48 -11.16 -14.58 -13.85
N ASN A 49 -10.33 -14.75 -12.82
CA ASN A 49 -10.46 -15.89 -11.92
C ASN A 49 -11.20 -15.43 -10.66
N PRO A 50 -12.41 -15.95 -10.41
CA PRO A 50 -13.19 -15.50 -9.25
C PRO A 50 -12.53 -15.81 -7.91
N ALA A 51 -11.54 -16.68 -7.88
CA ALA A 51 -10.83 -16.98 -6.64
C ALA A 51 -9.78 -15.92 -6.30
N LEU A 52 -9.50 -15.00 -7.21
CA LEU A 52 -8.46 -14.00 -7.02
C LEU A 52 -9.02 -12.60 -7.15
N SER A 53 -8.45 -11.70 -6.37
CA SER A 53 -8.74 -10.27 -6.44
C SER A 53 -7.49 -9.51 -6.80
N HIS A 54 -7.69 -8.40 -7.46
CA HIS A 54 -6.64 -7.48 -7.88
C HIS A 54 -6.65 -6.30 -6.93
N ILE A 55 -5.54 -6.03 -6.29
CA ILE A 55 -5.44 -4.93 -5.34
C ILE A 55 -4.42 -3.95 -5.85
N THR A 56 -4.79 -2.68 -5.89
CA THR A 56 -3.88 -1.60 -6.21
C THR A 56 -3.79 -0.67 -5.01
N ILE A 57 -2.59 -0.47 -4.52
CA ILE A 57 -2.35 0.33 -3.33
C ILE A 57 -1.41 1.46 -3.69
N VAL A 58 -1.79 2.68 -3.31
CA VAL A 58 -0.90 3.82 -3.39
C VAL A 58 -0.47 4.13 -1.97
N ALA A 59 0.80 4.00 -1.69
CA ALA A 59 1.35 4.18 -0.37
C ALA A 59 2.42 5.26 -0.38
N ILE A 60 2.51 5.99 0.71
CA ILE A 60 3.47 7.07 0.86
C ILE A 60 4.36 6.72 2.04
N ALA A 61 5.66 6.77 1.83
CA ALA A 61 6.62 6.53 2.90
C ALA A 61 6.57 7.72 3.86
N ASP A 62 6.47 7.41 5.14
CA ASP A 62 6.46 8.42 6.17
C ASP A 62 7.87 8.54 6.72
N GLU A 63 8.46 9.70 6.58
CA GLU A 63 9.82 9.91 7.03
C GLU A 63 9.96 9.69 8.53
N LEU A 64 8.95 10.09 9.28
CA LEU A 64 8.96 9.87 10.72
C LEU A 64 8.93 8.39 11.07
N ALA A 65 8.23 7.61 10.29
CA ALA A 65 8.18 6.17 10.50
C ALA A 65 9.54 5.54 10.29
N TYR A 66 10.30 6.03 9.32
CA TYR A 66 11.66 5.53 9.12
C TYR A 66 12.52 5.79 10.34
N VAL A 67 12.39 6.95 10.92
CA VAL A 67 13.15 7.28 12.11
C VAL A 67 12.82 6.32 13.24
N HIS A 68 11.55 6.02 13.40
CA HIS A 68 11.10 5.10 14.43
C HIS A 68 11.61 3.69 14.23
N LEU A 69 11.77 3.27 13.01
CA LEU A 69 12.22 1.94 12.70
C LEU A 69 13.70 1.73 12.98
N GLN A 70 14.42 2.81 13.09
CA GLN A 70 15.82 2.73 13.40
C GLN A 70 16.04 2.68 14.89
#